data_4e67d504fc2768fda183e96593855523
#
_entry.id   4e67d504fc2768fda183e96593855523
#
_cell.length_a   1.000
_cell.length_b   1.000
_cell.length_c   1.000
_cell.angle_alpha   90.00
_cell.angle_beta   90.00
_cell.angle_gamma   90.00
#
_symmetry.space_group_name_H-M   'P 1'
#
loop_
_entity.id
_entity.type
_entity.pdbx_description
1 polymer ?
#
loop_
_entity_poly.entity_id
_entity_poly.type
_entity_poly.pdbx_seq_one_letter_code
_entity_poly.pdbx_strand_id
1 'polypeptide(L)'
;MEYLPSIIFWVIVVVALVYHFVIKKNSNRKAAETGEDMKLVRQAVEPLLKEVGDCKLVYAHREEQSSYGRTVKTTYYRYAVAFQNDTLWVIPLGVDKKAHTVQMGRPIMLNPANLGKITVKTKEKDGTVNHLEVWLADKQGHQIEEVVVDTENLRKSRWFPLNIVQAEGCEAFHRFITQLAQRVADENPGVDALIEAESNEGLMTFGAIVSVIGLVLGFFFAPVGVVACLIGLIMGIVSAAKGAKKKTGLIVSIICMVVMVAFTVFFFMYIF
;
A
#
# COMPACT_ATOMS: atom_id res chain seq x y z
N MET A 1 3.70 12.02 45.07
CA MET A 1 2.74 11.01 44.50
C MET A 1 1.82 11.57 43.40
N GLU A 2 2.01 12.83 43.00
CA GLU A 2 1.16 13.49 41.98
C GLU A 2 1.30 12.96 40.53
N TYR A 3 2.44 12.34 40.20
CA TYR A 3 2.68 11.84 38.84
C TYR A 3 2.21 10.40 38.59
N LEU A 4 1.77 9.68 39.61
CA LEU A 4 1.34 8.27 39.51
C LEU A 4 0.15 8.07 38.54
N PRO A 5 -0.92 8.90 38.53
CA PRO A 5 -2.01 8.77 37.58
C PRO A 5 -1.59 8.99 36.14
N SER A 6 -0.67 9.92 35.90
CA SER A 6 -0.15 10.20 34.56
C SER A 6 0.70 9.05 34.04
N ILE A 7 1.53 8.44 34.84
CA ILE A 7 2.33 7.25 34.48
C ILE A 7 1.42 6.08 34.13
N ILE A 8 0.41 5.80 34.96
CA ILE A 8 -0.55 4.73 34.70
C ILE A 8 -1.29 4.96 33.38
N PHE A 9 -1.74 6.19 33.13
CA PHE A 9 -2.39 6.54 31.87
C PHE A 9 -1.51 6.23 30.64
N TRP A 10 -0.24 6.65 30.65
CA TRP A 10 0.68 6.40 29.56
C TRP A 10 1.02 4.93 29.39
N VAL A 11 1.13 4.16 30.45
CA VAL A 11 1.32 2.72 30.38
C VAL A 11 0.12 2.04 29.70
N ILE A 12 -1.11 2.42 30.06
CA ILE A 12 -2.33 1.91 29.42
C ILE A 12 -2.35 2.24 27.92
N VAL A 13 -2.00 3.48 27.54
CA VAL A 13 -1.95 3.91 26.15
C VAL A 13 -0.91 3.08 25.37
N VAL A 14 0.29 2.91 25.89
CA VAL A 14 1.35 2.10 25.25
C VAL A 14 0.92 0.64 25.10
N VAL A 15 0.35 0.03 26.15
CA VAL A 15 -0.15 -1.34 26.10
C VAL A 15 -1.26 -1.48 25.05
N ALA A 16 -2.20 -0.53 24.98
CA ALA A 16 -3.27 -0.51 23.99
C ALA A 16 -2.72 -0.39 22.55
N LEU A 17 -1.71 0.46 22.34
CA LEU A 17 -1.03 0.61 21.06
C LEU A 17 -0.29 -0.68 20.65
N VAL A 18 0.48 -1.28 21.56
CA VAL A 18 1.17 -2.55 21.31
C VAL A 18 0.17 -3.66 20.97
N TYR A 19 -0.91 -3.77 21.76
CA TYR A 19 -1.97 -4.74 21.47
C TYR A 19 -2.58 -4.50 20.07
N HIS A 20 -2.93 -3.25 19.77
CA HIS A 20 -3.62 -2.95 18.51
C HIS A 20 -2.73 -3.15 17.28
N PHE A 21 -1.48 -2.67 17.32
CA PHE A 21 -0.59 -2.69 16.15
C PHE A 21 0.22 -3.99 16.01
N VAL A 22 0.58 -4.64 17.11
CA VAL A 22 1.44 -5.83 17.05
C VAL A 22 0.63 -7.12 17.21
N ILE A 23 -0.09 -7.28 18.32
CA ILE A 23 -0.74 -8.55 18.64
C ILE A 23 -1.89 -8.84 17.67
N LYS A 24 -2.75 -7.86 17.42
CA LYS A 24 -3.89 -8.01 16.49
C LYS A 24 -3.43 -8.25 15.07
N LYS A 25 -2.38 -7.55 14.61
CA LYS A 25 -1.81 -7.76 13.27
C LYS A 25 -1.26 -9.17 13.12
N ASN A 26 -0.49 -9.66 14.10
CA ASN A 26 0.08 -11.00 14.08
C ASN A 26 -0.99 -12.10 14.13
N SER A 27 -2.06 -11.90 14.92
CA SER A 27 -3.20 -12.82 14.95
C SER A 27 -3.91 -12.91 13.60
N ASN A 28 -4.17 -11.76 12.95
CA ASN A 28 -4.78 -11.73 11.63
C ASN A 28 -3.89 -12.37 10.56
N ARG A 29 -2.57 -12.17 10.64
CA ARG A 29 -1.62 -12.80 9.72
C ARG A 29 -1.61 -14.32 9.87
N LYS A 30 -1.57 -14.85 11.10
CA LYS A 30 -1.68 -16.29 11.33
C LYS A 30 -2.99 -16.86 10.78
N ALA A 31 -4.12 -16.17 10.97
CA ALA A 31 -5.40 -16.56 10.37
C ALA A 31 -5.35 -16.51 8.83
N ALA A 32 -4.65 -15.55 8.23
CA ALA A 32 -4.49 -15.49 6.78
C ALA A 32 -3.63 -16.64 6.23
N GLU A 33 -2.62 -17.07 6.99
CA GLU A 33 -1.73 -18.19 6.62
C GLU A 33 -2.47 -19.54 6.56
N THR A 34 -3.63 -19.69 7.23
CA THR A 34 -4.48 -20.89 7.09
C THR A 34 -5.11 -20.99 5.69
N GLY A 35 -5.20 -19.89 4.97
CA GLY A 35 -5.77 -19.81 3.64
C GLY A 35 -7.29 -20.00 3.57
N GLU A 36 -7.99 -20.01 4.71
CA GLU A 36 -9.45 -20.24 4.78
C GLU A 36 -10.22 -19.18 4.01
N ASP A 37 -9.89 -17.91 4.20
CA ASP A 37 -10.58 -16.82 3.50
C ASP A 37 -10.32 -16.85 1.98
N MET A 38 -9.13 -17.28 1.54
CA MET A 38 -8.84 -17.47 0.13
C MET A 38 -9.59 -18.69 -0.45
N LYS A 39 -9.82 -19.74 0.35
CA LYS A 39 -10.69 -20.87 -0.05
C LYS A 39 -12.12 -20.41 -0.28
N LEU A 40 -12.67 -19.54 0.58
CA LEU A 40 -14.00 -18.95 0.38
C LEU A 40 -14.10 -18.17 -0.93
N VAL A 41 -13.07 -17.35 -1.23
CA VAL A 41 -12.99 -16.62 -2.51
C VAL A 41 -12.98 -17.62 -3.67
N ARG A 42 -12.14 -18.66 -3.60
CA ARG A 42 -12.03 -19.68 -4.65
C ARG A 42 -13.33 -20.45 -4.85
N GLN A 43 -14.00 -20.82 -3.76
CA GLN A 43 -15.32 -21.50 -3.83
C GLN A 43 -16.37 -20.60 -4.47
N ALA A 44 -16.40 -19.31 -4.15
CA ALA A 44 -17.35 -18.37 -4.75
C ALA A 44 -17.19 -18.25 -6.27
N VAL A 45 -15.95 -18.32 -6.79
CA VAL A 45 -15.66 -18.19 -8.23
C VAL A 45 -15.50 -19.54 -8.94
N GLU A 46 -15.67 -20.66 -8.22
CA GLU A 46 -15.51 -22.02 -8.76
C GLU A 46 -16.32 -22.29 -10.03
N PRO A 47 -17.58 -21.81 -10.17
CA PRO A 47 -18.34 -22.00 -11.41
C PRO A 47 -17.60 -21.44 -12.63
N LEU A 48 -17.02 -20.27 -12.53
CA LEU A 48 -16.23 -19.66 -13.59
C LEU A 48 -14.92 -20.42 -13.83
N LEU A 49 -14.22 -20.82 -12.74
CA LEU A 49 -12.96 -21.56 -12.86
C LEU A 49 -13.15 -22.92 -13.56
N LYS A 50 -14.29 -23.59 -13.35
CA LYS A 50 -14.64 -24.84 -14.07
C LYS A 50 -14.87 -24.63 -15.56
N GLU A 51 -15.42 -23.46 -15.92
CA GLU A 51 -15.69 -23.14 -17.34
C GLU A 51 -14.38 -22.72 -18.05
N VAL A 52 -13.52 -21.96 -17.38
CA VAL A 52 -12.31 -21.38 -17.98
C VAL A 52 -11.13 -22.34 -17.95
N GLY A 53 -11.09 -23.28 -17.00
CA GLY A 53 -10.01 -24.24 -16.82
C GLY A 53 -8.98 -23.82 -15.77
N ASP A 54 -7.73 -24.26 -15.92
CA ASP A 54 -6.66 -24.06 -14.92
C ASP A 54 -6.10 -22.64 -14.98
N CYS A 55 -6.76 -21.72 -14.27
CA CYS A 55 -6.31 -20.34 -14.14
C CYS A 55 -5.78 -20.01 -12.73
N LYS A 56 -4.86 -19.05 -12.67
CA LYS A 56 -4.38 -18.49 -11.42
C LYS A 56 -5.38 -17.48 -10.90
N LEU A 57 -5.45 -17.35 -9.56
CA LEU A 57 -6.42 -16.51 -8.87
C LEU A 57 -5.72 -15.67 -7.83
N VAL A 58 -6.02 -14.36 -7.80
CA VAL A 58 -5.63 -13.43 -6.74
C VAL A 58 -6.83 -12.65 -6.23
N TYR A 59 -6.77 -12.21 -5.00
CA TYR A 59 -7.72 -11.26 -4.43
C TYR A 59 -7.25 -9.84 -4.70
N ALA A 60 -8.18 -8.98 -5.09
CA ALA A 60 -7.91 -7.57 -5.35
C ALA A 60 -8.97 -6.69 -4.68
N HIS A 61 -8.66 -5.41 -4.57
CA HIS A 61 -9.60 -4.40 -4.08
C HIS A 61 -9.43 -3.09 -4.84
N ARG A 62 -10.39 -2.18 -4.66
CA ARG A 62 -10.31 -0.79 -5.09
C ARG A 62 -10.93 0.10 -4.04
N GLU A 63 -10.33 1.25 -3.82
CA GLU A 63 -10.88 2.31 -2.99
C GLU A 63 -11.32 3.48 -3.87
N GLU A 64 -12.56 3.90 -3.71
CA GLU A 64 -13.09 5.08 -4.37
C GLU A 64 -13.45 6.13 -3.31
N GLN A 65 -12.84 7.30 -3.41
CA GLN A 65 -13.13 8.42 -2.52
C GLN A 65 -13.99 9.45 -3.26
N SER A 66 -15.17 9.70 -2.72
CA SER A 66 -16.03 10.79 -3.16
C SER A 66 -16.13 11.85 -2.07
N SER A 67 -15.86 13.11 -2.42
CA SER A 67 -16.02 14.23 -1.51
C SER A 67 -17.33 14.97 -1.81
N TYR A 68 -18.17 15.13 -0.81
CA TYR A 68 -19.37 15.93 -0.89
C TYR A 68 -19.33 17.01 0.21
N GLY A 69 -18.99 18.23 -0.18
CA GLY A 69 -18.73 19.32 0.75
C GLY A 69 -17.55 19.00 1.70
N ARG A 70 -17.81 18.95 3.01
CA ARG A 70 -16.79 18.61 4.04
C ARG A 70 -16.71 17.11 4.36
N THR A 71 -17.56 16.28 3.75
CA THR A 71 -17.64 14.85 4.04
C THR A 71 -16.92 14.06 2.95
N VAL A 72 -15.93 13.25 3.34
CA VAL A 72 -15.27 12.29 2.45
C VAL A 72 -15.90 10.93 2.70
N LYS A 73 -16.50 10.34 1.66
CA LYS A 73 -17.03 8.98 1.68
C LYS A 73 -16.08 8.07 0.92
N THR A 74 -15.56 7.03 1.56
CA THR A 74 -14.75 6.00 0.92
C THR A 74 -15.60 4.76 0.69
N THR A 75 -15.67 4.30 -0.56
CA THR A 75 -16.32 3.06 -0.97
C THR A 75 -15.25 2.04 -1.31
N TYR A 76 -15.41 0.82 -0.80
CA TYR A 76 -14.46 -0.27 -1.04
C TYR A 76 -15.11 -1.35 -1.91
N TYR A 77 -14.50 -1.59 -3.06
CA TYR A 77 -14.84 -2.69 -3.95
C TYR A 77 -13.86 -3.84 -3.73
N ARG A 78 -14.31 -5.05 -3.95
CA ARG A 78 -13.53 -6.29 -3.78
C ARG A 78 -13.69 -7.13 -5.01
N TYR A 79 -12.59 -7.74 -5.42
CA TYR A 79 -12.54 -8.55 -6.61
C TYR A 79 -11.79 -9.85 -6.37
N ALA A 80 -12.18 -10.89 -7.09
CA ALA A 80 -11.29 -11.97 -7.45
C ALA A 80 -10.79 -11.68 -8.85
N VAL A 81 -9.51 -11.84 -9.09
CA VAL A 81 -8.90 -11.67 -10.39
C VAL A 81 -8.34 -13.02 -10.83
N ALA A 82 -8.99 -13.62 -11.84
CA ALA A 82 -8.51 -14.84 -12.44
C ALA A 82 -7.77 -14.51 -13.74
N PHE A 83 -6.67 -15.22 -14.02
CA PHE A 83 -5.86 -14.95 -15.20
C PHE A 83 -5.18 -16.20 -15.74
N GLN A 84 -5.15 -16.27 -17.07
CA GLN A 84 -4.54 -17.37 -17.82
C GLN A 84 -4.24 -16.92 -19.25
N ASN A 85 -3.11 -17.35 -19.80
CA ASN A 85 -2.65 -16.98 -21.14
C ASN A 85 -2.66 -15.45 -21.34
N ASP A 86 -3.61 -14.91 -22.11
CA ASP A 86 -3.78 -13.49 -22.43
C ASP A 86 -5.12 -12.94 -21.93
N THR A 87 -5.81 -13.69 -21.09
CA THR A 87 -7.15 -13.34 -20.63
C THR A 87 -7.13 -13.08 -19.12
N LEU A 88 -7.79 -11.99 -18.75
CA LEU A 88 -7.99 -11.52 -17.39
C LEU A 88 -9.48 -11.49 -17.10
N TRP A 89 -9.91 -12.09 -16.01
CA TRP A 89 -11.28 -11.96 -15.50
C TRP A 89 -11.26 -11.17 -14.22
N VAL A 90 -11.91 -10.01 -14.23
CA VAL A 90 -12.14 -9.19 -13.02
C VAL A 90 -13.54 -9.53 -12.50
N ILE A 91 -13.61 -10.10 -11.32
CA ILE A 91 -14.84 -10.71 -10.77
C ILE A 91 -15.19 -9.93 -9.49
N PRO A 92 -16.24 -9.09 -9.51
CA PRO A 92 -16.70 -8.41 -8.30
C PRO A 92 -17.13 -9.42 -7.24
N LEU A 93 -16.79 -9.13 -5.97
CA LEU A 93 -17.13 -9.97 -4.83
C LEU A 93 -18.03 -9.23 -3.84
N GLY A 94 -19.18 -9.83 -3.53
CA GLY A 94 -19.99 -9.49 -2.37
C GLY A 94 -19.53 -10.32 -1.17
N VAL A 95 -19.17 -9.64 -0.07
CA VAL A 95 -18.74 -10.32 1.16
C VAL A 95 -19.70 -10.02 2.29
N ASP A 96 -20.43 -11.04 2.76
CA ASP A 96 -21.22 -10.95 3.98
C ASP A 96 -20.35 -11.32 5.17
N LYS A 97 -20.06 -10.30 5.99
CA LYS A 97 -19.22 -10.44 7.16
C LYS A 97 -19.87 -11.21 8.30
N LYS A 98 -21.21 -11.16 8.41
CA LYS A 98 -21.96 -11.83 9.48
C LYS A 98 -22.11 -13.30 9.17
N ALA A 99 -22.48 -13.62 7.92
CA ALA A 99 -22.64 -15.00 7.43
C ALA A 99 -21.30 -15.65 7.07
N HIS A 100 -20.20 -14.90 7.02
CA HIS A 100 -18.88 -15.38 6.59
C HIS A 100 -18.93 -16.06 5.21
N THR A 101 -19.64 -15.41 4.28
CA THR A 101 -19.83 -15.93 2.91
C THR A 101 -19.34 -14.93 1.88
N VAL A 102 -18.90 -15.45 0.75
CA VAL A 102 -18.47 -14.68 -0.43
C VAL A 102 -19.36 -15.07 -1.59
N GLN A 103 -19.84 -14.09 -2.33
CA GLN A 103 -20.67 -14.26 -3.51
C GLN A 103 -20.00 -13.64 -4.72
N MET A 104 -20.04 -14.31 -5.85
CA MET A 104 -19.52 -13.83 -7.12
C MET A 104 -20.55 -12.91 -7.80
N GLY A 105 -20.10 -11.73 -8.23
CA GLY A 105 -20.84 -10.88 -9.16
C GLY A 105 -20.59 -11.25 -10.62
N ARG A 106 -21.06 -10.41 -11.55
CA ARG A 106 -20.86 -10.64 -12.99
C ARG A 106 -19.37 -10.41 -13.36
N PRO A 107 -18.68 -11.42 -13.91
CA PRO A 107 -17.28 -11.27 -14.30
C PRO A 107 -17.14 -10.37 -15.53
N ILE A 108 -16.05 -9.61 -15.58
CA ILE A 108 -15.62 -8.81 -16.72
C ILE A 108 -14.42 -9.54 -17.33
N MET A 109 -14.56 -10.00 -18.58
CA MET A 109 -13.47 -10.65 -19.33
C MET A 109 -12.73 -9.62 -20.15
N LEU A 110 -11.42 -9.58 -19.96
CA LEU A 110 -10.50 -8.63 -20.59
C LEU A 110 -9.35 -9.39 -21.28
N ASN A 111 -9.02 -8.95 -22.49
CA ASN A 111 -7.96 -9.50 -23.31
C ASN A 111 -7.42 -8.42 -24.27
N PRO A 112 -6.35 -8.65 -25.04
CA PRO A 112 -5.82 -7.64 -25.98
C PRO A 112 -6.85 -7.13 -27.00
N ALA A 113 -7.86 -7.94 -27.37
CA ALA A 113 -8.86 -7.52 -28.34
C ALA A 113 -9.78 -6.39 -27.82
N ASN A 114 -10.05 -6.34 -26.50
CA ASN A 114 -10.92 -5.33 -25.89
C ASN A 114 -10.19 -4.32 -24.99
N LEU A 115 -8.92 -4.55 -24.70
CA LEU A 115 -8.06 -3.59 -23.98
C LEU A 115 -7.34 -2.66 -24.97
N GLY A 116 -7.28 -1.37 -24.62
CA GLY A 116 -6.53 -0.37 -25.36
C GLY A 116 -5.28 0.07 -24.61
N LYS A 117 -5.34 0.09 -23.27
CA LYS A 117 -4.20 0.51 -22.43
C LYS A 117 -4.25 -0.19 -21.07
N ILE A 118 -3.06 -0.55 -20.60
CA ILE A 118 -2.83 -1.02 -19.23
C ILE A 118 -1.76 -0.16 -18.59
N THR A 119 -2.04 0.39 -17.42
CA THR A 119 -1.06 1.10 -16.60
C THR A 119 -0.83 0.31 -15.33
N VAL A 120 0.42 0.01 -15.01
CA VAL A 120 0.79 -0.78 -13.83
C VAL A 120 1.71 0.06 -12.96
N LYS A 121 1.34 0.24 -11.68
CA LYS A 121 2.22 0.80 -10.65
C LYS A 121 2.55 -0.26 -9.63
N THR A 122 3.82 -0.35 -9.29
CA THR A 122 4.32 -1.35 -8.34
C THR A 122 5.02 -0.69 -7.17
N LYS A 123 4.84 -1.28 -5.97
CA LYS A 123 5.71 -1.00 -4.81
C LYS A 123 6.46 -2.27 -4.48
N GLU A 124 7.75 -2.13 -4.28
CA GLU A 124 8.63 -3.24 -3.91
C GLU A 124 9.04 -3.12 -2.44
N LYS A 125 9.16 -4.27 -1.80
CA LYS A 125 9.74 -4.42 -0.48
C LYS A 125 10.67 -5.63 -0.49
N ASP A 126 11.91 -5.40 -0.07
CA ASP A 126 12.93 -6.46 0.00
C ASP A 126 13.15 -7.20 -1.35
N GLY A 127 13.05 -6.44 -2.46
CA GLY A 127 13.22 -6.98 -3.83
C GLY A 127 12.02 -7.75 -4.37
N THR A 128 10.90 -7.79 -3.64
CA THR A 128 9.65 -8.43 -4.09
C THR A 128 8.53 -7.42 -4.23
N VAL A 129 7.71 -7.57 -5.26
CA VAL A 129 6.54 -6.72 -5.45
C VAL A 129 5.51 -7.06 -4.37
N ASN A 130 5.18 -6.08 -3.54
CA ASN A 130 4.24 -6.25 -2.44
C ASN A 130 2.90 -5.54 -2.63
N HIS A 131 2.82 -4.65 -3.63
CA HIS A 131 1.62 -3.89 -3.96
C HIS A 131 1.62 -3.60 -5.47
N LEU A 132 0.50 -3.90 -6.12
CA LEU A 132 0.24 -3.58 -7.53
C LEU A 132 -1.04 -2.76 -7.63
N GLU A 133 -0.96 -1.65 -8.32
CA GLU A 133 -2.13 -0.90 -8.80
C GLU A 133 -2.20 -1.05 -10.32
N VAL A 134 -3.32 -1.50 -10.84
CA VAL A 134 -3.52 -1.76 -12.27
C VAL A 134 -4.75 -1.01 -12.75
N TRP A 135 -4.56 -0.14 -13.73
CA TRP A 135 -5.64 0.56 -14.43
C TRP A 135 -5.83 -0.03 -15.81
N LEU A 136 -7.05 -0.41 -16.11
CA LEU A 136 -7.46 -1.07 -17.34
C LEU A 136 -8.37 -0.12 -18.12
N ALA A 137 -8.02 0.18 -19.36
CA ALA A 137 -8.79 1.06 -20.24
C ALA A 137 -9.12 0.37 -21.57
N ASP A 138 -10.24 0.74 -22.17
CA ASP A 138 -10.65 0.30 -23.50
C ASP A 138 -9.83 0.98 -24.61
N LYS A 139 -10.10 0.62 -25.86
CA LYS A 139 -9.45 1.19 -27.06
C LYS A 139 -9.79 2.67 -27.29
N GLN A 140 -10.83 3.18 -26.65
CA GLN A 140 -11.24 4.59 -26.66
C GLN A 140 -10.57 5.38 -25.53
N GLY A 141 -9.85 4.73 -24.62
CA GLY A 141 -9.19 5.33 -23.47
C GLY A 141 -10.11 5.50 -22.25
N HIS A 142 -11.33 4.97 -22.28
CA HIS A 142 -12.20 4.99 -21.11
C HIS A 142 -11.74 3.93 -20.10
N GLN A 143 -11.67 4.31 -18.84
CA GLN A 143 -11.33 3.39 -17.76
C GLN A 143 -12.43 2.33 -17.62
N ILE A 144 -12.05 1.06 -17.77
CA ILE A 144 -12.95 -0.09 -17.56
C ILE A 144 -12.98 -0.42 -16.07
N GLU A 145 -11.79 -0.60 -15.47
CA GLU A 145 -11.65 -1.00 -14.07
C GLU A 145 -10.27 -0.61 -13.52
N GLU A 146 -10.21 -0.55 -12.20
CA GLU A 146 -8.98 -0.39 -11.43
C GLU A 146 -8.94 -1.47 -10.36
N VAL A 147 -7.83 -2.18 -10.27
CA VAL A 147 -7.63 -3.23 -9.28
C VAL A 147 -6.31 -3.06 -8.55
N VAL A 148 -6.35 -3.23 -7.24
CA VAL A 148 -5.19 -3.19 -6.37
C VAL A 148 -4.97 -4.57 -5.78
N VAL A 149 -3.79 -5.13 -5.99
CA VAL A 149 -3.38 -6.44 -5.46
C VAL A 149 -2.24 -6.25 -4.47
N ASP A 150 -2.47 -6.66 -3.24
CA ASP A 150 -1.47 -6.67 -2.17
C ASP A 150 -1.04 -8.09 -1.83
N THR A 151 0.22 -8.25 -1.40
CA THR A 151 0.70 -9.53 -0.86
C THR A 151 0.01 -9.90 0.45
N GLU A 152 -0.43 -8.90 1.22
CA GLU A 152 -1.11 -9.08 2.49
C GLU A 152 -2.35 -8.18 2.57
N ASN A 153 -3.53 -8.77 2.56
CA ASN A 153 -4.79 -8.13 2.91
C ASN A 153 -5.25 -8.65 4.26
N LEU A 154 -4.93 -7.94 5.34
CA LEU A 154 -5.30 -8.35 6.69
C LEU A 154 -6.52 -7.59 7.18
N ARG A 155 -7.40 -8.28 7.90
CA ARG A 155 -8.62 -7.73 8.47
C ARG A 155 -8.33 -6.59 9.44
N LYS A 156 -8.25 -5.36 8.93
CA LYS A 156 -8.00 -4.15 9.72
C LYS A 156 -9.31 -3.51 10.21
N SER A 157 -10.40 -3.69 9.47
CA SER A 157 -11.69 -3.05 9.74
C SER A 157 -12.84 -3.82 9.10
N ARG A 158 -14.07 -3.28 9.18
CA ARG A 158 -15.21 -3.83 8.43
C ARG A 158 -15.03 -3.75 6.90
N TRP A 159 -14.10 -2.93 6.43
CA TRP A 159 -13.82 -2.71 5.01
C TRP A 159 -12.94 -3.79 4.41
N PHE A 160 -12.06 -4.40 5.21
CA PHE A 160 -11.25 -5.56 4.83
C PHE A 160 -11.70 -6.77 5.67
N PRO A 161 -12.82 -7.43 5.27
CA PRO A 161 -13.40 -8.49 6.07
C PRO A 161 -12.66 -9.82 5.97
N LEU A 162 -11.78 -9.98 4.97
CA LEU A 162 -11.01 -11.18 4.70
C LEU A 162 -9.54 -11.01 5.11
N ASN A 163 -8.93 -12.09 5.57
CA ASN A 163 -7.50 -12.18 5.87
C ASN A 163 -6.83 -13.02 4.77
N ILE A 164 -6.14 -12.38 3.85
CA ILE A 164 -5.52 -13.03 2.70
C ILE A 164 -4.03 -12.70 2.67
N VAL A 165 -3.20 -13.75 2.54
CA VAL A 165 -1.78 -13.67 2.21
C VAL A 165 -1.59 -14.39 0.88
N GLN A 166 -1.01 -13.69 -0.10
CA GLN A 166 -0.93 -14.16 -1.49
C GLN A 166 0.37 -13.68 -2.20
N ALA A 167 1.52 -13.79 -1.53
CA ALA A 167 2.79 -13.30 -2.07
C ALA A 167 3.11 -13.90 -3.45
N GLU A 168 3.02 -15.22 -3.58
CA GLU A 168 3.25 -15.92 -4.86
C GLU A 168 2.22 -15.53 -5.93
N GLY A 169 0.95 -15.37 -5.52
CA GLY A 169 -0.12 -14.90 -6.41
C GLY A 169 0.13 -13.48 -6.92
N CYS A 170 0.56 -12.58 -6.04
CA CYS A 170 0.90 -11.20 -6.38
C CYS A 170 2.05 -11.14 -7.39
N GLU A 171 3.10 -11.91 -7.19
CA GLU A 171 4.23 -12.00 -8.12
C GLU A 171 3.83 -12.63 -9.46
N ALA A 172 3.03 -13.68 -9.42
CA ALA A 172 2.52 -14.31 -10.64
C ALA A 172 1.62 -13.35 -11.44
N PHE A 173 0.78 -12.58 -10.74
CA PHE A 173 -0.06 -11.56 -11.35
C PHE A 173 0.76 -10.41 -11.92
N HIS A 174 1.79 -9.96 -11.22
CA HIS A 174 2.70 -8.93 -11.74
C HIS A 174 3.34 -9.35 -13.05
N ARG A 175 3.89 -10.56 -13.12
CA ARG A 175 4.48 -11.09 -14.37
C ARG A 175 3.44 -11.17 -15.49
N PHE A 176 2.26 -11.68 -15.20
CA PHE A 176 1.17 -11.79 -16.17
C PHE A 176 0.74 -10.41 -16.70
N ILE A 177 0.45 -9.45 -15.80
CA ILE A 177 -0.08 -8.15 -16.22
C ILE A 177 0.95 -7.31 -16.98
N THR A 178 2.24 -7.47 -16.66
CA THR A 178 3.34 -6.85 -17.39
C THR A 178 3.42 -7.37 -18.82
N GLN A 179 3.30 -8.68 -19.00
CA GLN A 179 3.30 -9.30 -20.33
C GLN A 179 2.05 -8.90 -21.13
N LEU A 180 0.89 -8.88 -20.47
CA LEU A 180 -0.36 -8.46 -21.10
C LEU A 180 -0.30 -6.98 -21.52
N ALA A 181 0.27 -6.10 -20.66
CA ALA A 181 0.44 -4.68 -20.98
C ALA A 181 1.33 -4.47 -22.21
N GLN A 182 2.42 -5.24 -22.31
CA GLN A 182 3.30 -5.19 -23.48
C GLN A 182 2.55 -5.62 -24.76
N ARG A 183 1.81 -6.72 -24.72
CA ARG A 183 1.04 -7.18 -25.88
C ARG A 183 -0.04 -6.19 -26.31
N VAL A 184 -0.75 -5.60 -25.34
CA VAL A 184 -1.76 -4.56 -25.61
C VAL A 184 -1.11 -3.34 -26.28
N ALA A 185 0.10 -2.94 -25.84
CA ALA A 185 0.85 -1.85 -26.48
C ALA A 185 1.30 -2.22 -27.90
N ASP A 186 1.77 -3.45 -28.11
CA ASP A 186 2.21 -3.92 -29.45
C ASP A 186 1.03 -3.95 -30.45
N GLU A 187 -0.19 -4.28 -29.98
CA GLU A 187 -1.40 -4.28 -30.80
C GLU A 187 -2.03 -2.89 -31.01
N ASN A 188 -1.66 -1.90 -30.19
CA ASN A 188 -2.19 -0.53 -30.28
C ASN A 188 -1.06 0.49 -30.53
N PRO A 189 -0.68 0.73 -31.78
CA PRO A 189 0.40 1.66 -32.12
C PRO A 189 0.16 3.05 -31.55
N GLY A 190 1.15 3.58 -30.82
CA GLY A 190 1.08 4.89 -30.17
C GLY A 190 0.68 4.83 -28.69
N VAL A 191 0.48 3.64 -28.14
CA VAL A 191 0.28 3.42 -26.69
C VAL A 191 1.50 2.72 -26.14
N ASP A 192 2.23 3.37 -25.25
CA ASP A 192 3.32 2.74 -24.52
C ASP A 192 2.80 1.95 -23.31
N ALA A 193 3.39 0.80 -23.04
CA ALA A 193 3.16 0.06 -21.81
C ALA A 193 3.71 0.88 -20.62
N LEU A 194 2.83 1.47 -19.83
CA LEU A 194 3.22 2.24 -18.65
C LEU A 194 3.38 1.31 -17.45
N ILE A 195 4.63 0.99 -17.11
CA ILE A 195 4.98 0.23 -15.92
C ILE A 195 5.83 1.13 -15.03
N GLU A 196 5.23 1.64 -13.97
CA GLU A 196 5.88 2.54 -13.02
C GLU A 196 6.21 1.79 -11.72
N ALA A 197 7.49 1.74 -11.35
CA ALA A 197 7.87 1.36 -10.00
C ALA A 197 7.76 2.60 -9.09
N GLU A 198 6.86 2.57 -8.12
CA GLU A 198 6.75 3.65 -7.15
C GLU A 198 7.98 3.65 -6.25
N SER A 199 8.80 4.69 -6.39
CA SER A 199 9.97 4.90 -5.52
C SER A 199 9.51 5.44 -4.16
N ASN A 200 10.23 5.10 -3.08
CA ASN A 200 9.97 5.63 -1.73
C ASN A 200 10.35 7.13 -1.58
N GLU A 201 10.22 7.91 -2.66
CA GLU A 201 10.55 9.34 -2.68
C GLU A 201 9.64 10.16 -1.78
N GLY A 202 8.37 9.75 -1.62
CA GLY A 202 7.42 10.42 -0.74
C GLY A 202 7.87 10.40 0.73
N LEU A 203 8.36 9.26 1.22
CA LEU A 203 8.87 9.15 2.59
C LEU A 203 10.14 10.00 2.78
N MET A 204 11.01 10.07 1.77
CA MET A 204 12.22 10.87 1.79
C MET A 204 11.90 12.38 1.82
N THR A 205 10.94 12.81 1.00
CA THR A 205 10.47 14.20 0.96
C THR A 205 9.83 14.59 2.29
N PHE A 206 8.98 13.73 2.85
CA PHE A 206 8.37 13.97 4.15
C PHE A 206 9.41 14.05 5.28
N GLY A 207 10.42 13.17 5.28
CA GLY A 207 11.55 13.23 6.22
C GLY A 207 12.30 14.56 6.15
N ALA A 208 12.54 15.08 4.94
CA ALA A 208 13.16 16.39 4.73
C ALA A 208 12.30 17.53 5.30
N ILE A 209 10.99 17.52 5.05
CA ILE A 209 10.06 18.52 5.59
C ILE A 209 10.06 18.49 7.11
N VAL A 210 9.98 17.31 7.74
CA VAL A 210 10.04 17.17 9.21
C VAL A 210 11.36 17.72 9.77
N SER A 211 12.49 17.46 9.08
CA SER A 211 13.80 17.99 9.49
C SER A 211 13.85 19.52 9.42
N VAL A 212 13.31 20.13 8.36
CA VAL A 212 13.26 21.59 8.20
C VAL A 212 12.38 22.24 9.27
N ILE A 213 11.20 21.66 9.52
CA ILE A 213 10.31 22.12 10.60
C ILE A 213 11.01 21.99 11.95
N GLY A 214 11.69 20.87 12.19
CA GLY A 214 12.48 20.63 13.40
C GLY A 214 13.58 21.68 13.58
N LEU A 215 14.27 22.06 12.50
CA LEU A 215 15.28 23.13 12.54
C LEU A 215 14.67 24.46 12.97
N VAL A 216 13.54 24.86 12.38
CA VAL A 216 12.84 26.11 12.73
C VAL A 216 12.36 26.09 14.17
N LEU A 217 11.73 25.01 14.62
CA LEU A 217 11.26 24.87 16.00
C LEU A 217 12.41 24.84 17.00
N GLY A 218 13.56 24.30 16.60
CA GLY A 218 14.76 24.19 17.44
C GLY A 218 15.35 25.54 17.86
N PHE A 219 15.15 26.59 17.07
CA PHE A 219 15.54 27.96 17.49
C PHE A 219 14.74 28.46 18.69
N PHE A 220 13.52 27.96 18.90
CA PHE A 220 12.66 28.31 20.02
C PHE A 220 12.76 27.32 21.17
N PHE A 221 12.87 26.02 20.83
CA PHE A 221 12.89 24.90 21.78
C PHE A 221 13.90 23.84 21.31
N ALA A 222 15.17 24.02 21.63
CA ALA A 222 16.26 23.16 21.17
C ALA A 222 16.00 21.63 21.32
N PRO A 223 15.51 21.12 22.47
CA PRO A 223 15.23 19.68 22.60
C PRO A 223 14.21 19.15 21.58
N VAL A 224 13.16 19.93 21.32
CA VAL A 224 12.10 19.56 20.35
C VAL A 224 12.64 19.56 18.93
N GLY A 225 13.47 20.57 18.59
CA GLY A 225 14.12 20.64 17.29
C GLY A 225 15.05 19.48 17.01
N VAL A 226 15.87 19.08 17.99
CA VAL A 226 16.78 17.94 17.87
C VAL A 226 15.99 16.65 17.61
N VAL A 227 14.94 16.39 18.37
CA VAL A 227 14.10 15.20 18.21
C VAL A 227 13.44 15.17 16.83
N ALA A 228 12.89 16.30 16.36
CA ALA A 228 12.24 16.36 15.04
C ALA A 228 13.26 16.16 13.90
N CYS A 229 14.45 16.78 13.97
CA CYS A 229 15.52 16.55 12.99
C CYS A 229 15.99 15.10 12.97
N LEU A 230 16.06 14.44 14.13
CA LEU A 230 16.44 13.04 14.25
C LEU A 230 15.39 12.11 13.63
N ILE A 231 14.11 12.37 13.86
CA ILE A 231 13.00 11.65 13.20
C ILE A 231 13.10 11.79 11.67
N GLY A 232 13.26 13.01 11.17
CA GLY A 232 13.40 13.26 9.74
C GLY A 232 14.62 12.59 9.12
N LEU A 233 15.75 12.54 9.84
CA LEU A 233 16.95 11.82 9.41
C LEU A 233 16.72 10.31 9.34
N ILE A 234 16.08 9.71 10.35
CA ILE A 234 15.74 8.28 10.36
C ILE A 234 14.83 7.95 9.17
N MET A 235 13.82 8.78 8.90
CA MET A 235 12.93 8.59 7.75
C MET A 235 13.69 8.68 6.42
N GLY A 236 14.64 9.62 6.30
CA GLY A 236 15.52 9.73 5.13
C GLY A 236 16.39 8.49 4.92
N ILE A 237 17.00 7.97 5.99
CA ILE A 237 17.82 6.74 5.94
C ILE A 237 16.97 5.53 5.54
N VAL A 238 15.80 5.35 6.18
CA VAL A 238 14.88 4.24 5.88
C VAL A 238 14.41 4.30 4.42
N SER A 239 14.11 5.50 3.91
CA SER A 239 13.71 5.68 2.53
C SER A 239 14.84 5.38 1.55
N ALA A 240 16.06 5.81 1.85
CA ALA A 240 17.24 5.50 1.04
C ALA A 240 17.55 3.99 1.01
N ALA A 241 17.41 3.31 2.16
CA ALA A 241 17.57 1.86 2.26
C ALA A 241 16.50 1.08 1.49
N LYS A 242 15.30 1.68 1.33
CA LYS A 242 14.20 1.11 0.53
C LYS A 242 14.24 1.47 -0.96
N GLY A 243 15.37 1.95 -1.47
CA GLY A 243 15.59 2.15 -2.89
C GLY A 243 15.11 3.48 -3.48
N ALA A 244 14.92 4.53 -2.65
CA ALA A 244 14.62 5.86 -3.18
C ALA A 244 15.73 6.35 -4.13
N LYS A 245 15.36 6.70 -5.37
CA LYS A 245 16.31 7.11 -6.42
C LYS A 245 16.93 8.47 -6.14
N LYS A 246 16.14 9.44 -5.66
CA LYS A 246 16.61 10.79 -5.30
C LYS A 246 16.98 10.85 -3.83
N LYS A 247 18.24 11.08 -3.53
CA LYS A 247 18.76 11.16 -2.14
C LYS A 247 18.76 12.59 -1.58
N THR A 248 18.17 13.56 -2.28
CA THR A 248 18.17 14.97 -1.90
C THR A 248 17.53 15.19 -0.52
N GLY A 249 16.43 14.51 -0.21
CA GLY A 249 15.79 14.63 1.10
C GLY A 249 16.66 14.13 2.26
N LEU A 250 17.45 13.07 2.05
CA LEU A 250 18.42 12.59 3.04
C LEU A 250 19.51 13.63 3.29
N ILE A 251 20.04 14.24 2.22
CA ILE A 251 21.06 15.29 2.34
C ILE A 251 20.52 16.48 3.13
N VAL A 252 19.29 16.93 2.84
CA VAL A 252 18.63 18.01 3.58
C VAL A 252 18.49 17.66 5.07
N SER A 253 18.06 16.43 5.38
CA SER A 253 17.91 15.97 6.78
C SER A 253 19.25 15.93 7.53
N ILE A 254 20.33 15.51 6.86
CA ILE A 254 21.69 15.53 7.44
C ILE A 254 22.12 16.97 7.73
N ILE A 255 21.94 17.88 6.77
CA ILE A 255 22.31 19.29 6.94
C ILE A 255 21.55 19.90 8.12
N CYS A 256 20.22 19.70 8.19
CA CYS A 256 19.39 20.20 9.30
C CYS A 256 19.88 19.65 10.65
N MET A 257 20.24 18.39 10.73
CA MET A 257 20.75 17.77 11.96
C MET A 257 22.10 18.36 12.38
N VAL A 258 23.03 18.55 11.44
CA VAL A 258 24.35 19.16 11.71
C VAL A 258 24.20 20.58 12.22
N VAL A 259 23.34 21.39 11.59
CA VAL A 259 23.05 22.77 12.01
C VAL A 259 22.45 22.80 13.42
N MET A 260 21.50 21.90 13.72
CA MET A 260 20.90 21.83 15.06
C MET A 260 21.89 21.44 16.15
N VAL A 261 22.76 20.45 15.86
CA VAL A 261 23.83 20.09 16.83
C VAL A 261 24.78 21.25 17.07
N ALA A 262 25.23 21.92 16.00
CA ALA A 262 26.10 23.08 16.11
C ALA A 262 25.46 24.23 16.91
N PHE A 263 24.17 24.51 16.65
CA PHE A 263 23.39 25.49 17.38
C PHE A 263 23.26 25.14 18.87
N THR A 264 22.95 23.87 19.17
CA THR A 264 22.82 23.40 20.56
C THR A 264 24.15 23.52 21.32
N VAL A 265 25.26 23.10 20.69
CA VAL A 265 26.60 23.25 21.30
C VAL A 265 26.96 24.72 21.55
N PHE A 266 26.74 25.57 20.55
CA PHE A 266 26.98 27.01 20.68
C PHE A 266 26.13 27.62 21.80
N PHE A 267 24.85 27.27 21.88
CA PHE A 267 23.94 27.76 22.92
C PHE A 267 24.41 27.33 24.32
N PHE A 268 24.85 26.10 24.51
CA PHE A 268 25.40 25.62 25.77
C PHE A 268 26.72 26.33 26.15
N MET A 269 27.60 26.58 25.18
CA MET A 269 28.88 27.25 25.44
C MET A 269 28.72 28.75 25.81
N TYR A 270 27.62 29.40 25.39
CA TYR A 270 27.40 30.84 25.66
C TYR A 270 26.50 31.10 26.87
N ILE A 271 25.73 30.14 27.34
CA ILE A 271 24.77 30.30 28.45
C ILE A 271 25.30 29.69 29.76
N PHE A 272 26.17 28.71 29.67
CA PHE A 272 26.84 28.07 30.82
C PHE A 272 28.35 28.27 30.76
#